data_5b8adef0dc1604866f8811e653f2d852
#
_entry.id   5b8adef0dc1604866f8811e653f2d852
#
_cell.length_a   1.000
_cell.length_b   1.000
_cell.length_c   1.000
_cell.angle_alpha   90.00
_cell.angle_beta   90.00
_cell.angle_gamma   90.00
#
_symmetry.space_group_name_H-M   'P 1'
#
loop_
_entity.id
_entity.type
_entity.pdbx_description
1 polymer ?
#
loop_
_entity_poly.entity_id
_entity_poly.type
_entity_poly.pdbx_seq_one_letter_code
_entity_poly.pdbx_strand_id
1 'polypeptide(L)'
;LFGPEGMAPVGHHVGFDRALSDSDEQGLRDFAKLCVRTGVTTITDLASRLEDDCVEAMLKVTSENNYPARIVPLQVFLGATAKDTVEKVKRLKKLATDRLRLGRIKAIADGSIQGFSARLRWPGYYNGAPNGLWYTAPEQLAELYRLALADGVQVHTHTNGDEATEMVLDVLGPALKEVASPDHRFTLQHCQLADTGQFRRMKKLGMCVNLFANHHFFWGDEHYRLTVGPERAMRMNACRTALDLGVPMAIHSDAPVTPLGPLFTAWCAINRKTVSGRTQGEHEKISVDEALYAITLGAAYTLHMDTEIGSIEVGKKADFAVLEQDPTKASGDEFNAIKVWGTVSGGRVFPVADL
;
A
#
# COMPACT_ATOMS: atom_id res chain seq x y z
N LEU A 1 14.24 6.31 16.36
CA LEU A 1 13.07 7.20 16.53
C LEU A 1 11.89 6.86 15.59
N PHE A 2 12.09 6.08 14.55
CA PHE A 2 11.06 5.79 13.52
C PHE A 2 10.50 4.36 13.56
N GLY A 3 10.74 3.61 14.62
CA GLY A 3 10.04 2.35 14.88
C GLY A 3 8.90 2.55 15.89
N PRO A 4 7.87 1.67 15.92
CA PRO A 4 6.77 1.76 16.87
C PRO A 4 7.24 1.92 18.33
N GLU A 5 8.31 1.23 18.70
CA GLU A 5 8.88 1.31 20.06
C GLU A 5 9.56 2.66 20.36
N GLY A 6 10.15 3.32 19.36
CA GLY A 6 10.73 4.66 19.49
C GLY A 6 9.69 5.77 19.37
N MET A 7 8.60 5.52 18.66
CA MET A 7 7.50 6.46 18.48
C MET A 7 6.52 6.47 19.65
N ALA A 8 6.32 5.34 20.33
CA ALA A 8 5.35 5.23 21.43
C ALA A 8 5.58 6.23 22.57
N PRO A 9 6.82 6.40 23.13
CA PRO A 9 7.05 7.41 24.16
C PRO A 9 6.86 8.84 23.68
N VAL A 10 7.28 9.14 22.44
CA VAL A 10 7.12 10.47 21.84
C VAL A 10 5.64 10.72 21.50
N GLY A 11 4.96 9.73 20.95
CA GLY A 11 3.55 9.77 20.62
C GLY A 11 2.69 10.07 21.85
N HIS A 12 2.94 9.38 22.93
CA HIS A 12 2.22 9.61 24.19
C HIS A 12 2.45 11.02 24.75
N HIS A 13 3.69 11.50 24.69
CA HIS A 13 4.04 12.85 25.20
C HIS A 13 3.44 14.00 24.38
N VAL A 14 3.29 13.84 23.06
CA VAL A 14 2.69 14.85 22.17
C VAL A 14 1.22 14.57 21.80
N GLY A 15 0.60 13.55 22.42
CA GLY A 15 -0.79 13.16 22.10
C GLY A 15 -0.96 12.51 20.73
N PHE A 16 0.13 12.02 20.12
CA PHE A 16 0.10 11.40 18.80
C PHE A 16 -0.67 10.08 18.79
N ASP A 17 -0.62 9.32 19.89
CA ASP A 17 -1.42 8.11 20.07
C ASP A 17 -2.92 8.41 19.99
N ARG A 18 -3.34 9.57 20.52
CA ARG A 18 -4.72 10.06 20.43
C ARG A 18 -5.07 10.46 19.01
N ALA A 19 -4.18 11.16 18.31
CA ALA A 19 -4.37 11.54 16.91
C ALA A 19 -4.45 10.34 15.96
N LEU A 20 -3.80 9.20 16.30
CA LEU A 20 -3.90 7.95 15.53
C LEU A 20 -5.08 7.06 15.92
N SER A 21 -5.62 7.22 17.13
CA SER A 21 -6.73 6.42 17.65
C SER A 21 -8.11 7.06 17.46
N ASP A 22 -8.17 8.39 17.47
CA ASP A 22 -9.41 9.14 17.30
C ASP A 22 -9.62 9.47 15.83
N SER A 23 -10.48 8.73 15.15
CA SER A 23 -10.98 9.13 13.83
C SER A 23 -11.89 10.35 14.02
N ASP A 24 -11.30 11.53 13.98
CA ASP A 24 -12.02 12.78 13.96
C ASP A 24 -12.85 12.85 12.66
N GLU A 25 -14.16 13.04 12.79
CA GLU A 25 -15.05 13.19 11.64
C GLU A 25 -14.60 14.32 10.71
N GLN A 26 -14.09 15.42 11.27
CA GLN A 26 -13.56 16.53 10.48
C GLN A 26 -12.28 16.13 9.73
N GLY A 27 -11.40 15.36 10.36
CA GLY A 27 -10.21 14.79 9.73
C GLY A 27 -10.57 13.91 8.53
N LEU A 28 -11.61 13.08 8.64
CA LEU A 28 -12.11 12.27 7.53
C LEU A 28 -12.63 13.14 6.36
N ARG A 29 -13.34 14.23 6.66
CA ARG A 29 -13.82 15.17 5.63
C ARG A 29 -12.67 15.93 4.96
N ASP A 30 -11.67 16.37 5.72
CA ASP A 30 -10.51 17.08 5.18
C ASP A 30 -9.60 16.15 4.36
N PHE A 31 -9.47 14.90 4.80
CA PHE A 31 -8.80 13.87 4.01
C PHE A 31 -9.51 13.59 2.68
N ALA A 32 -10.85 13.59 2.68
CA ALA A 32 -11.63 13.43 1.47
C ALA A 32 -11.41 14.59 0.47
N LYS A 33 -11.24 15.83 0.95
CA LYS A 33 -10.85 16.97 0.09
C LYS A 33 -9.47 16.76 -0.52
N LEU A 34 -8.51 16.22 0.26
CA LEU A 34 -7.19 15.86 -0.26
C LEU A 34 -7.29 14.80 -1.36
N CYS A 35 -8.16 13.80 -1.20
CA CYS A 35 -8.42 12.80 -2.24
C CYS A 35 -8.91 13.46 -3.55
N VAL A 36 -9.86 14.40 -3.49
CA VAL A 36 -10.33 15.13 -4.68
C VAL A 36 -9.19 15.92 -5.34
N ARG A 37 -8.38 16.67 -4.55
CA ARG A 37 -7.25 17.45 -5.07
C ARG A 37 -6.20 16.60 -5.78
N THR A 38 -6.08 15.34 -5.40
CA THR A 38 -5.08 14.41 -5.95
C THR A 38 -5.65 13.38 -6.93
N GLY A 39 -6.95 13.49 -7.26
CA GLY A 39 -7.60 12.60 -8.22
C GLY A 39 -7.93 11.20 -7.67
N VAL A 40 -8.04 11.05 -6.35
CA VAL A 40 -8.29 9.76 -5.71
C VAL A 40 -9.78 9.59 -5.44
N THR A 41 -10.37 8.51 -5.92
CA THR A 41 -11.77 8.13 -5.68
C THR A 41 -11.92 6.94 -4.72
N THR A 42 -10.88 6.12 -4.61
CA THR A 42 -10.80 5.02 -3.63
C THR A 42 -9.43 4.99 -3.00
N ILE A 43 -9.37 4.92 -1.67
CA ILE A 43 -8.13 4.95 -0.91
C ILE A 43 -8.13 3.87 0.17
N THR A 44 -6.94 3.32 0.47
CA THR A 44 -6.73 2.40 1.58
C THR A 44 -6.18 3.12 2.81
N ASP A 45 -6.64 2.73 3.98
CA ASP A 45 -5.97 2.96 5.26
C ASP A 45 -5.45 1.60 5.75
N LEU A 46 -4.14 1.39 5.59
CA LEU A 46 -3.55 0.06 5.74
C LEU A 46 -3.20 -0.32 7.19
N ALA A 47 -3.38 0.53 8.18
CA ALA A 47 -2.92 0.23 9.54
C ALA A 47 -3.90 0.73 10.62
N SER A 48 -5.18 0.67 10.34
CA SER A 48 -6.22 1.10 11.28
C SER A 48 -6.48 0.04 12.37
N ARG A 49 -6.70 0.50 13.60
CA ARG A 49 -7.12 -0.38 14.69
C ARG A 49 -8.60 -0.75 14.61
N LEU A 50 -9.40 0.03 13.89
CA LEU A 50 -10.83 -0.17 13.70
C LEU A 50 -11.57 -0.44 15.03
N GLU A 51 -11.34 0.41 16.03
CA GLU A 51 -12.14 0.41 17.25
C GLU A 51 -13.58 0.84 16.93
N ASP A 52 -14.53 0.48 17.78
CA ASP A 52 -15.95 0.63 17.46
C ASP A 52 -16.34 2.10 17.18
N ASP A 53 -15.82 3.05 17.96
CA ASP A 53 -16.02 4.49 17.76
C ASP A 53 -15.43 5.01 16.43
N CYS A 54 -14.27 4.52 16.06
CA CYS A 54 -13.63 4.81 14.78
C CYS A 54 -14.51 4.31 13.61
N VAL A 55 -15.01 3.09 13.70
CA VAL A 55 -15.89 2.50 12.68
C VAL A 55 -17.21 3.26 12.59
N GLU A 56 -17.80 3.68 13.72
CA GLU A 56 -19.02 4.49 13.75
C GLU A 56 -18.81 5.85 13.08
N ALA A 57 -17.70 6.54 13.38
CA ALA A 57 -17.34 7.81 12.74
C ALA A 57 -17.15 7.64 11.22
N MET A 58 -16.43 6.59 10.79
CA MET A 58 -16.25 6.28 9.37
C MET A 58 -17.60 6.00 8.68
N LEU A 59 -18.47 5.19 9.27
CA LEU A 59 -19.80 4.89 8.74
C LEU A 59 -20.64 6.16 8.59
N LYS A 60 -20.65 7.01 9.62
CA LYS A 60 -21.38 8.27 9.61
C LYS A 60 -20.90 9.19 8.48
N VAL A 61 -19.60 9.49 8.43
CA VAL A 61 -19.03 10.44 7.46
C VAL A 61 -19.13 9.93 6.04
N THR A 62 -18.80 8.65 5.80
CA THR A 62 -18.88 8.07 4.45
C THR A 62 -20.31 7.91 3.93
N SER A 63 -21.33 7.95 4.81
CA SER A 63 -22.75 7.96 4.43
C SER A 63 -23.24 9.32 3.95
N GLU A 64 -22.51 10.39 4.21
CA GLU A 64 -22.87 11.75 3.76
C GLU A 64 -22.98 11.79 2.24
N ASN A 65 -24.03 12.46 1.75
CA ASN A 65 -24.28 12.54 0.31
C ASN A 65 -23.14 13.16 -0.49
N ASN A 66 -22.38 14.08 0.11
CA ASN A 66 -21.28 14.83 -0.50
C ASN A 66 -19.90 14.25 -0.17
N TYR A 67 -19.82 13.07 0.43
CA TYR A 67 -18.53 12.43 0.68
C TYR A 67 -17.95 11.90 -0.63
N PRO A 68 -16.74 12.37 -1.06
CA PRO A 68 -16.28 12.18 -2.44
C PRO A 68 -15.44 10.92 -2.66
N ALA A 69 -15.15 10.14 -1.63
CA ALA A 69 -14.22 9.03 -1.73
C ALA A 69 -14.78 7.71 -1.17
N ARG A 70 -14.19 6.62 -1.54
CA ARG A 70 -14.38 5.30 -0.93
C ARG A 70 -13.15 4.99 -0.08
N ILE A 71 -13.37 4.54 1.16
CA ILE A 71 -12.31 4.15 2.09
C ILE A 71 -12.29 2.62 2.24
N VAL A 72 -11.11 2.06 2.18
CA VAL A 72 -10.85 0.63 2.39
C VAL A 72 -9.86 0.48 3.55
N PRO A 73 -10.33 0.55 4.80
CA PRO A 73 -9.46 0.40 5.95
C PRO A 73 -9.20 -1.06 6.25
N LEU A 74 -7.96 -1.38 6.64
CA LEU A 74 -7.52 -2.71 7.00
C LEU A 74 -7.24 -2.79 8.50
N GLN A 75 -7.82 -3.79 9.17
CA GLN A 75 -7.52 -4.07 10.57
C GLN A 75 -6.06 -4.45 10.74
N VAL A 76 -5.32 -3.68 11.51
CA VAL A 76 -3.93 -4.03 11.82
C VAL A 76 -3.86 -5.25 12.74
N PHE A 77 -3.01 -6.21 12.39
CA PHE A 77 -2.65 -7.34 13.23
C PHE A 77 -1.50 -6.93 14.15
N LEU A 78 -1.85 -6.43 15.32
CA LEU A 78 -0.91 -5.97 16.33
C LEU A 78 -1.54 -6.11 17.72
N GLY A 79 -0.85 -6.81 18.64
CA GLY A 79 -1.28 -6.96 20.03
C GLY A 79 -2.50 -7.86 20.26
N ALA A 80 -3.01 -8.55 19.24
CA ALA A 80 -4.12 -9.49 19.33
C ALA A 80 -3.74 -10.86 18.76
N THR A 81 -4.53 -11.90 19.07
CA THR A 81 -4.32 -13.22 18.46
C THR A 81 -4.80 -13.24 17.01
N ALA A 82 -4.27 -14.17 16.21
CA ALA A 82 -4.71 -14.37 14.84
C ALA A 82 -6.22 -14.67 14.77
N LYS A 83 -6.72 -15.51 15.68
CA LYS A 83 -8.14 -15.87 15.79
C LYS A 83 -9.01 -14.65 16.07
N ASP A 84 -8.70 -13.87 17.10
CA ASP A 84 -9.49 -12.69 17.47
C ASP A 84 -9.50 -11.65 16.34
N THR A 85 -8.37 -11.47 15.66
CA THR A 85 -8.26 -10.55 14.52
C THR A 85 -9.14 -10.99 13.35
N VAL A 86 -9.10 -12.26 12.97
CA VAL A 86 -9.94 -12.79 11.88
C VAL A 86 -11.43 -12.71 12.25
N GLU A 87 -11.81 -13.05 13.48
CA GLU A 87 -13.19 -12.95 13.95
C GLU A 87 -13.69 -11.48 13.97
N LYS A 88 -12.84 -10.54 14.45
CA LYS A 88 -13.15 -9.09 14.39
C LYS A 88 -13.41 -8.65 12.95
N VAL A 89 -12.54 -9.00 12.03
CA VAL A 89 -12.65 -8.61 10.63
C VAL A 89 -13.89 -9.20 9.95
N LYS A 90 -14.24 -10.45 10.26
CA LYS A 90 -15.50 -11.06 9.77
C LYS A 90 -16.74 -10.33 10.29
N ARG A 91 -16.73 -9.89 11.55
CA ARG A 91 -17.79 -9.06 12.12
C ARG A 91 -17.87 -7.71 11.41
N LEU A 92 -16.72 -7.02 11.25
CA LEU A 92 -16.65 -5.73 10.59
C LEU A 92 -17.09 -5.79 9.13
N LYS A 93 -16.77 -6.88 8.41
CA LYS A 93 -17.20 -7.07 7.01
C LYS A 93 -18.71 -6.96 6.82
N LYS A 94 -19.51 -7.32 7.84
CA LYS A 94 -20.98 -7.20 7.80
C LYS A 94 -21.48 -5.75 7.87
N LEU A 95 -20.63 -4.83 8.32
CA LEU A 95 -20.92 -3.39 8.39
C LEU A 95 -20.46 -2.64 7.13
N ALA A 96 -19.79 -3.34 6.20
CA ALA A 96 -19.28 -2.70 4.99
C ALA A 96 -20.41 -2.10 4.15
N THR A 97 -20.15 -0.92 3.61
CA THR A 97 -21.04 -0.20 2.69
C THR A 97 -20.36 0.00 1.34
N ASP A 98 -21.04 0.66 0.41
CA ASP A 98 -20.41 1.02 -0.87
C ASP A 98 -19.18 1.91 -0.68
N ARG A 99 -19.19 2.84 0.27
CA ARG A 99 -18.12 3.82 0.51
C ARG A 99 -17.18 3.46 1.64
N LEU A 100 -17.52 2.48 2.50
CA LEU A 100 -16.64 1.96 3.55
C LEU A 100 -16.47 0.46 3.38
N ARG A 101 -15.30 0.01 2.92
CA ARG A 101 -15.03 -1.38 2.53
C ARG A 101 -14.22 -2.10 3.60
N LEU A 102 -14.89 -2.53 4.66
CA LEU A 102 -14.33 -3.31 5.76
C LEU A 102 -14.14 -4.80 5.37
N GLY A 103 -13.27 -5.51 6.10
CA GLY A 103 -13.15 -6.97 5.97
C GLY A 103 -11.79 -7.48 5.49
N ARG A 104 -10.71 -6.72 5.72
CA ARG A 104 -9.32 -7.08 5.36
C ARG A 104 -8.38 -6.89 6.52
N ILE A 105 -7.24 -7.56 6.50
CA ILE A 105 -6.21 -7.51 7.55
C ILE A 105 -4.91 -6.92 7.00
N LYS A 106 -4.22 -6.14 7.82
CA LYS A 106 -2.84 -5.68 7.62
C LYS A 106 -1.92 -6.32 8.66
N ALA A 107 -0.97 -7.12 8.20
CA ALA A 107 0.15 -7.61 8.99
C ALA A 107 1.42 -6.80 8.73
N ILE A 108 2.34 -6.79 9.69
CA ILE A 108 3.62 -6.08 9.60
C ILE A 108 4.71 -7.09 9.91
N ALA A 109 5.52 -7.48 8.91
CA ALA A 109 6.57 -8.47 9.10
C ALA A 109 7.84 -7.84 9.68
N ASP A 110 8.32 -6.74 9.10
CA ASP A 110 9.52 -6.02 9.51
C ASP A 110 9.28 -4.50 9.55
N GLY A 111 10.34 -3.74 9.73
CA GLY A 111 10.28 -2.28 9.78
C GLY A 111 10.73 -1.59 8.49
N SER A 112 11.28 -0.37 8.61
CA SER A 112 11.70 0.46 7.49
C SER A 112 13.21 0.37 7.21
N ILE A 113 13.60 0.51 5.94
CA ILE A 113 15.03 0.50 5.55
C ILE A 113 15.76 1.73 6.09
N GLN A 114 15.16 2.91 5.94
CA GLN A 114 15.73 4.18 6.41
C GLN A 114 15.81 4.26 7.94
N GLY A 115 14.99 3.51 8.66
CA GLY A 115 15.01 3.41 10.11
C GLY A 115 15.86 2.26 10.64
N PHE A 116 16.59 1.55 9.79
CA PHE A 116 17.41 0.39 10.13
C PHE A 116 16.65 -0.72 10.88
N SER A 117 15.35 -0.84 10.64
CA SER A 117 14.48 -1.83 11.27
C SER A 117 13.90 -2.86 10.28
N ALA A 118 14.19 -2.74 8.97
CA ALA A 118 13.90 -3.77 7.99
C ALA A 118 14.83 -4.98 8.14
N ARG A 119 14.30 -6.19 7.89
CA ARG A 119 15.05 -7.46 7.94
C ARG A 119 15.71 -7.74 6.58
N LEU A 120 17.04 -7.63 6.55
CA LEU A 120 17.84 -7.80 5.35
C LEU A 120 18.59 -9.14 5.38
N ARG A 121 18.62 -9.86 4.25
CA ARG A 121 19.53 -10.98 4.06
C ARG A 121 20.99 -10.54 4.16
N TRP A 122 21.87 -11.49 4.43
CA TRP A 122 23.30 -11.24 4.36
C TRP A 122 23.67 -10.52 3.03
N PRO A 123 24.52 -9.51 3.07
CA PRO A 123 25.38 -9.04 4.16
C PRO A 123 24.71 -8.02 5.13
N GLY A 124 23.39 -7.83 5.08
CA GLY A 124 22.70 -6.87 5.94
C GLY A 124 22.78 -5.43 5.43
N TYR A 125 22.80 -4.47 6.35
CA TYR A 125 22.93 -3.05 6.01
C TYR A 125 24.34 -2.72 5.51
N TYR A 126 24.42 -1.87 4.47
CA TYR A 126 25.68 -1.50 3.81
C TYR A 126 26.66 -0.80 4.74
N ASN A 127 26.16 0.00 5.68
CA ASN A 127 26.99 0.68 6.70
C ASN A 127 27.33 -0.21 7.91
N GLY A 128 26.97 -1.49 7.91
CA GLY A 128 27.22 -2.42 9.01
C GLY A 128 26.28 -2.26 10.20
N ALA A 129 25.19 -1.50 10.08
CA ALA A 129 24.18 -1.44 11.15
C ALA A 129 23.60 -2.84 11.45
N PRO A 130 23.17 -3.10 12.70
CA PRO A 130 22.49 -4.34 13.04
C PRO A 130 21.27 -4.59 12.17
N ASN A 131 20.96 -5.87 11.91
CA ASN A 131 19.76 -6.23 11.16
C ASN A 131 18.48 -5.82 11.93
N GLY A 132 17.39 -5.63 11.21
CA GLY A 132 16.12 -5.17 11.77
C GLY A 132 15.41 -6.22 12.64
N LEU A 133 14.18 -5.90 13.00
CA LEU A 133 13.36 -6.70 13.93
C LEU A 133 12.19 -7.36 13.20
N TRP A 134 11.70 -8.48 13.75
CA TRP A 134 10.40 -9.03 13.41
C TRP A 134 9.33 -8.31 14.22
N TYR A 135 8.37 -7.66 13.54
CA TYR A 135 7.19 -7.08 14.20
C TYR A 135 6.10 -8.14 14.39
N THR A 136 6.02 -9.09 13.48
CA THR A 136 5.19 -10.30 13.63
C THR A 136 6.10 -11.51 13.55
N ALA A 137 6.08 -12.37 14.55
CA ALA A 137 6.86 -13.61 14.52
C ALA A 137 6.37 -14.53 13.39
N PRO A 138 7.26 -15.33 12.77
CA PRO A 138 6.89 -16.24 11.68
C PRO A 138 5.72 -17.16 12.03
N GLU A 139 5.68 -17.69 13.24
CA GLU A 139 4.64 -18.60 13.73
C GLU A 139 3.28 -17.91 13.84
N GLN A 140 3.27 -16.66 14.30
CA GLN A 140 2.05 -15.85 14.40
C GLN A 140 1.52 -15.51 13.01
N LEU A 141 2.41 -15.20 12.06
CA LEU A 141 2.01 -14.91 10.69
C LEU A 141 1.49 -16.17 9.98
N ALA A 142 2.11 -17.33 10.22
CA ALA A 142 1.66 -18.62 9.70
C ALA A 142 0.24 -18.96 10.18
N GLU A 143 -0.04 -18.77 11.47
CA GLU A 143 -1.37 -18.96 12.05
C GLU A 143 -2.37 -17.99 11.44
N LEU A 144 -2.02 -16.70 11.35
CA LEU A 144 -2.88 -15.70 10.72
C LEU A 144 -3.25 -16.08 9.29
N TYR A 145 -2.27 -16.46 8.48
CA TYR A 145 -2.51 -16.83 7.08
C TYR A 145 -3.41 -18.05 6.95
N ARG A 146 -3.18 -19.09 7.74
CA ARG A 146 -4.02 -20.29 7.74
C ARG A 146 -5.48 -19.96 8.07
N LEU A 147 -5.71 -19.17 9.12
CA LEU A 147 -7.06 -18.77 9.53
C LEU A 147 -7.71 -17.83 8.52
N ALA A 148 -6.97 -16.87 8.00
CA ALA A 148 -7.47 -15.92 7.00
C ALA A 148 -7.85 -16.63 5.70
N LEU A 149 -7.03 -17.58 5.22
CA LEU A 149 -7.36 -18.40 4.04
C LEU A 149 -8.62 -19.23 4.27
N ALA A 150 -8.76 -19.87 5.43
CA ALA A 150 -9.93 -20.69 5.77
C ALA A 150 -11.24 -19.89 5.78
N ASP A 151 -11.17 -18.62 6.20
CA ASP A 151 -12.32 -17.72 6.28
C ASP A 151 -12.50 -16.79 5.06
N GLY A 152 -11.66 -16.91 4.04
CA GLY A 152 -11.70 -16.05 2.84
C GLY A 152 -11.46 -14.57 3.16
N VAL A 153 -10.56 -14.29 4.14
CA VAL A 153 -10.16 -12.96 4.54
C VAL A 153 -8.83 -12.61 3.87
N GLN A 154 -8.78 -11.50 3.14
CA GLN A 154 -7.57 -11.04 2.48
C GLN A 154 -6.59 -10.42 3.49
N VAL A 155 -5.30 -10.73 3.33
CA VAL A 155 -4.22 -10.15 4.14
C VAL A 155 -3.25 -9.37 3.27
N HIS A 156 -2.94 -8.14 3.69
CA HIS A 156 -1.86 -7.33 3.16
C HIS A 156 -0.72 -7.32 4.17
N THR A 157 0.48 -7.65 3.76
CA THR A 157 1.64 -7.76 4.66
C THR A 157 2.73 -6.78 4.27
N HIS A 158 3.13 -5.96 5.23
CA HIS A 158 4.28 -5.07 5.09
C HIS A 158 5.56 -5.89 5.06
N THR A 159 6.36 -5.71 4.02
CA THR A 159 7.73 -6.19 3.94
C THR A 159 8.60 -5.14 3.26
N ASN A 160 9.73 -4.78 3.85
CA ASN A 160 10.73 -3.92 3.22
C ASN A 160 11.99 -4.68 2.87
N GLY A 161 12.47 -5.49 3.80
CA GLY A 161 13.64 -6.32 3.60
C GLY A 161 13.37 -7.58 2.79
N ASP A 162 14.40 -8.04 2.10
CA ASP A 162 14.37 -9.29 1.34
C ASP A 162 14.31 -10.53 2.25
N GLU A 163 14.84 -10.46 3.48
CA GLU A 163 14.67 -11.52 4.48
C GLU A 163 13.21 -11.61 4.96
N ALA A 164 12.56 -10.47 5.20
CA ALA A 164 11.14 -10.43 5.57
C ALA A 164 10.25 -10.95 4.44
N THR A 165 10.54 -10.58 3.20
CA THR A 165 9.84 -11.10 2.04
C THR A 165 9.96 -12.62 1.94
N GLU A 166 11.16 -13.17 2.17
CA GLU A 166 11.37 -14.63 2.16
C GLU A 166 10.55 -15.33 3.23
N MET A 167 10.57 -14.82 4.46
CA MET A 167 9.80 -15.37 5.58
C MET A 167 8.30 -15.43 5.24
N VAL A 168 7.74 -14.37 4.65
CA VAL A 168 6.33 -14.37 4.22
C VAL A 168 6.04 -15.46 3.19
N LEU A 169 6.93 -15.65 2.21
CA LEU A 169 6.77 -16.68 1.19
C LEU A 169 6.89 -18.09 1.80
N ASP A 170 7.76 -18.26 2.80
CA ASP A 170 7.98 -19.53 3.49
C ASP A 170 6.80 -19.94 4.37
N VAL A 171 6.09 -18.99 4.97
CA VAL A 171 4.89 -19.30 5.77
C VAL A 171 3.63 -19.44 4.93
N LEU A 172 3.50 -18.70 3.82
CA LEU A 172 2.32 -18.78 2.96
C LEU A 172 2.24 -20.10 2.18
N GLY A 173 3.38 -20.59 1.68
CA GLY A 173 3.41 -21.82 0.89
C GLY A 173 2.81 -23.03 1.61
N PRO A 174 3.22 -23.36 2.85
CA PRO A 174 2.57 -24.40 3.66
C PRO A 174 1.10 -24.12 3.95
N ALA A 175 0.74 -22.89 4.31
CA ALA A 175 -0.66 -22.53 4.58
C ALA A 175 -1.58 -22.79 3.38
N LEU A 176 -1.13 -22.52 2.16
CA LEU A 176 -1.90 -22.81 0.93
C LEU A 176 -2.00 -24.30 0.62
N LYS A 177 -1.08 -25.15 1.11
CA LYS A 177 -1.20 -26.60 0.99
C LYS A 177 -2.27 -27.15 1.95
N GLU A 178 -2.44 -26.53 3.11
CA GLU A 178 -3.48 -26.91 4.08
C GLU A 178 -4.85 -26.37 3.66
N VAL A 179 -4.89 -25.11 3.21
CA VAL A 179 -6.13 -24.42 2.83
C VAL A 179 -5.97 -23.85 1.42
N ALA A 180 -6.45 -24.61 0.44
CA ALA A 180 -6.41 -24.19 -0.96
C ALA A 180 -7.29 -22.94 -1.19
N SER A 181 -6.70 -21.88 -1.70
CA SER A 181 -7.40 -20.64 -2.05
C SER A 181 -6.78 -20.05 -3.33
N PRO A 182 -7.32 -20.37 -4.50
CA PRO A 182 -6.69 -20.04 -5.79
C PRO A 182 -6.68 -18.53 -6.10
N ASP A 183 -7.59 -17.75 -5.52
CA ASP A 183 -7.72 -16.30 -5.73
C ASP A 183 -7.68 -15.54 -4.40
N HIS A 184 -6.73 -15.84 -3.52
CA HIS A 184 -6.59 -15.17 -2.22
C HIS A 184 -6.05 -13.73 -2.35
N ARG A 185 -5.24 -13.45 -3.38
CA ARG A 185 -4.59 -12.15 -3.66
C ARG A 185 -3.93 -11.53 -2.43
N PHE A 186 -3.30 -12.33 -1.57
CA PHE A 186 -2.50 -11.78 -0.47
C PHE A 186 -1.42 -10.87 -1.06
N THR A 187 -1.32 -9.66 -0.53
CA THR A 187 -0.53 -8.60 -1.15
C THR A 187 0.63 -8.21 -0.25
N LEU A 188 1.85 -8.19 -0.79
CA LEU A 188 2.98 -7.56 -0.13
C LEU A 188 2.95 -6.05 -0.35
N GLN A 189 2.98 -5.32 0.75
CA GLN A 189 3.09 -3.86 0.75
C GLN A 189 4.55 -3.47 0.81
N HIS A 190 4.93 -2.45 0.06
CA HIS A 190 6.28 -1.92 -0.12
C HIS A 190 7.19 -2.89 -0.88
N CYS A 191 7.47 -4.08 -0.36
CA CYS A 191 8.22 -5.15 -1.01
C CYS A 191 9.53 -4.65 -1.67
N GLN A 192 10.22 -3.72 -0.96
CA GLN A 192 11.20 -2.82 -1.58
C GLN A 192 12.46 -3.54 -2.09
N LEU A 193 12.92 -4.58 -1.38
CA LEU A 193 14.17 -5.27 -1.71
C LEU A 193 13.97 -6.67 -2.30
N ALA A 194 12.75 -7.04 -2.63
CA ALA A 194 12.48 -8.35 -3.22
C ALA A 194 13.32 -8.59 -4.48
N ASP A 195 13.87 -9.78 -4.59
CA ASP A 195 14.64 -10.21 -5.76
C ASP A 195 13.78 -10.96 -6.79
N THR A 196 14.35 -11.22 -7.96
CA THR A 196 13.67 -11.91 -9.06
C THR A 196 13.20 -13.32 -8.66
N GLY A 197 13.94 -14.02 -7.80
CA GLY A 197 13.56 -15.35 -7.29
C GLY A 197 12.31 -15.28 -6.42
N GLN A 198 12.22 -14.26 -5.59
CA GLN A 198 11.06 -14.00 -4.73
C GLN A 198 9.83 -13.61 -5.55
N PHE A 199 9.95 -12.75 -6.56
CA PHE A 199 8.84 -12.45 -7.48
C PHE A 199 8.33 -13.70 -8.22
N ARG A 200 9.22 -14.61 -8.65
CA ARG A 200 8.81 -15.91 -9.23
C ARG A 200 8.02 -16.76 -8.22
N ARG A 201 8.43 -16.76 -6.96
CA ARG A 201 7.67 -17.44 -5.89
C ARG A 201 6.32 -16.80 -5.64
N MET A 202 6.25 -15.46 -5.57
CA MET A 202 4.98 -14.73 -5.44
C MET A 202 4.00 -15.11 -6.56
N LYS A 203 4.47 -15.13 -7.81
CA LYS A 203 3.64 -15.57 -8.95
C LYS A 203 3.10 -16.98 -8.77
N LYS A 204 3.92 -17.92 -8.35
CA LYS A 204 3.50 -19.32 -8.10
C LYS A 204 2.49 -19.44 -6.96
N LEU A 205 2.61 -18.58 -5.95
CA LEU A 205 1.71 -18.57 -4.79
C LEU A 205 0.45 -17.75 -5.02
N GLY A 206 0.26 -17.09 -6.17
CA GLY A 206 -0.90 -16.25 -6.45
C GLY A 206 -0.94 -14.94 -5.67
N MET A 207 0.21 -14.43 -5.25
CA MET A 207 0.34 -13.17 -4.51
C MET A 207 0.30 -11.96 -5.45
N CYS A 208 -0.03 -10.82 -4.86
CA CYS A 208 0.10 -9.50 -5.46
C CYS A 208 1.18 -8.68 -4.75
N VAL A 209 1.63 -7.60 -5.38
CA VAL A 209 2.53 -6.63 -4.78
C VAL A 209 2.00 -5.21 -4.92
N ASN A 210 2.28 -4.37 -3.96
CA ASN A 210 2.02 -2.93 -4.01
C ASN A 210 3.32 -2.20 -3.65
N LEU A 211 4.05 -1.74 -4.67
CA LEU A 211 5.42 -1.26 -4.55
C LEU A 211 5.47 0.22 -4.17
N PHE A 212 6.43 0.59 -3.30
CA PHE A 212 6.57 1.96 -2.81
C PHE A 212 7.41 2.81 -3.78
N ALA A 213 6.83 3.23 -4.90
CA ALA A 213 7.54 3.93 -5.96
C ALA A 213 8.15 5.27 -5.50
N ASN A 214 7.45 6.04 -4.65
CA ASN A 214 7.92 7.33 -4.15
C ASN A 214 9.23 7.24 -3.35
N HIS A 215 9.56 6.05 -2.82
CA HIS A 215 10.74 5.84 -1.98
C HIS A 215 12.04 6.14 -2.72
N HIS A 216 12.09 5.93 -4.04
CA HIS A 216 13.25 6.31 -4.85
C HIS A 216 13.53 7.79 -4.79
N PHE A 217 12.49 8.63 -4.92
CA PHE A 217 12.67 10.07 -4.93
C PHE A 217 13.18 10.57 -3.58
N PHE A 218 12.51 10.18 -2.49
CA PHE A 218 12.80 10.76 -1.18
C PHE A 218 14.05 10.19 -0.48
N TRP A 219 14.32 8.88 -0.64
CA TRP A 219 15.40 8.19 0.07
C TRP A 219 16.39 7.44 -0.84
N GLY A 220 16.21 7.52 -2.15
CA GLY A 220 17.05 6.77 -3.08
C GLY A 220 18.54 7.05 -2.93
N ASP A 221 18.94 8.31 -2.76
CA ASP A 221 20.33 8.68 -2.57
C ASP A 221 20.90 8.11 -1.26
N GLU A 222 20.12 8.12 -0.17
CA GLU A 222 20.51 7.56 1.11
C GLU A 222 20.60 6.03 1.05
N HIS A 223 19.68 5.39 0.33
CA HIS A 223 19.74 3.95 0.13
C HIS A 223 20.97 3.54 -0.66
N TYR A 224 21.31 4.30 -1.70
CA TYR A 224 22.51 4.07 -2.50
C TYR A 224 23.79 4.21 -1.67
N ARG A 225 23.87 5.27 -0.87
CA ARG A 225 25.10 5.65 -0.16
C ARG A 225 25.28 4.96 1.18
N LEU A 226 24.18 4.70 1.92
CA LEU A 226 24.26 4.40 3.35
C LEU A 226 23.59 3.07 3.74
N THR A 227 22.35 2.81 3.31
CA THR A 227 21.57 1.72 3.92
C THR A 227 21.74 0.38 3.22
N VAL A 228 21.51 0.29 1.91
CA VAL A 228 21.55 -0.98 1.17
C VAL A 228 22.70 -1.06 0.16
N GLY A 229 23.35 0.06 -0.14
CA GLY A 229 24.46 0.16 -1.08
C GLY A 229 24.02 0.19 -2.54
N PRO A 230 24.96 0.49 -3.45
CA PRO A 230 24.68 0.75 -4.87
C PRO A 230 23.91 -0.38 -5.57
N GLU A 231 24.36 -1.62 -5.41
CA GLU A 231 23.80 -2.77 -6.10
C GLU A 231 22.31 -2.98 -5.76
N ARG A 232 21.99 -3.06 -4.47
CA ARG A 232 20.61 -3.29 -4.02
C ARG A 232 19.72 -2.08 -4.26
N ALA A 233 20.27 -0.86 -4.10
CA ALA A 233 19.52 0.36 -4.38
C ALA A 233 19.05 0.43 -5.85
N MET A 234 19.87 -0.02 -6.80
CA MET A 234 19.52 0.00 -8.23
C MET A 234 18.40 -0.97 -8.61
N ARG A 235 18.11 -1.99 -7.79
CA ARG A 235 17.01 -2.96 -8.02
C ARG A 235 15.81 -2.79 -7.11
N MET A 236 15.82 -1.82 -6.20
CA MET A 236 14.69 -1.57 -5.28
C MET A 236 13.40 -1.26 -6.02
N ASN A 237 12.27 -1.62 -5.40
CA ASN A 237 10.93 -1.38 -5.94
C ASN A 237 10.84 -1.80 -7.42
N ALA A 238 11.08 -3.08 -7.65
CA ALA A 238 11.34 -3.66 -8.98
C ALA A 238 10.04 -3.82 -9.79
N CYS A 239 9.50 -2.68 -10.28
CA CYS A 239 8.24 -2.63 -11.03
C CYS A 239 8.32 -3.41 -12.34
N ARG A 240 9.39 -3.23 -13.14
CA ARG A 240 9.56 -3.94 -14.41
C ARG A 240 9.66 -5.44 -14.19
N THR A 241 10.47 -5.86 -13.21
CA THR A 241 10.61 -7.28 -12.85
C THR A 241 9.27 -7.90 -12.44
N ALA A 242 8.46 -7.22 -11.64
CA ALA A 242 7.14 -7.70 -11.24
C ALA A 242 6.21 -7.91 -12.46
N LEU A 243 6.16 -6.93 -13.36
CA LEU A 243 5.34 -6.98 -14.58
C LEU A 243 5.81 -8.09 -15.53
N ASP A 244 7.09 -8.19 -15.79
CA ASP A 244 7.66 -9.21 -16.72
C ASP A 244 7.44 -10.64 -16.23
N LEU A 245 7.38 -10.83 -14.91
CA LEU A 245 7.06 -12.12 -14.30
C LEU A 245 5.54 -12.34 -14.13
N GLY A 246 4.72 -11.36 -14.49
CA GLY A 246 3.27 -11.45 -14.41
C GLY A 246 2.75 -11.49 -12.98
N VAL A 247 3.46 -10.87 -12.03
CA VAL A 247 2.94 -10.65 -10.66
C VAL A 247 1.99 -9.46 -10.71
N PRO A 248 0.72 -9.60 -10.30
CA PRO A 248 -0.21 -8.48 -10.25
C PRO A 248 0.35 -7.37 -9.36
N MET A 249 0.44 -6.14 -9.90
CA MET A 249 1.16 -5.05 -9.26
C MET A 249 0.32 -3.78 -9.16
N ALA A 250 0.45 -3.10 -8.02
CA ALA A 250 0.09 -1.72 -7.78
C ALA A 250 1.33 -0.93 -7.34
N ILE A 251 1.21 0.38 -7.33
CA ILE A 251 2.20 1.30 -6.75
C ILE A 251 1.52 2.29 -5.80
N HIS A 252 2.22 2.74 -4.76
CA HIS A 252 1.66 3.60 -3.73
C HIS A 252 2.64 4.67 -3.25
N SER A 253 2.09 5.67 -2.55
CA SER A 253 2.85 6.76 -1.91
C SER A 253 3.12 6.55 -0.43
N ASP A 254 2.41 5.63 0.22
CA ASP A 254 2.46 5.43 1.68
C ASP A 254 2.16 6.73 2.48
N ALA A 255 1.15 7.49 2.03
CA ALA A 255 0.80 8.73 2.71
C ALA A 255 0.39 8.47 4.17
N PRO A 256 0.86 9.27 5.15
CA PRO A 256 1.62 10.53 5.02
C PRO A 256 3.15 10.39 5.01
N VAL A 257 3.72 9.18 4.89
CA VAL A 257 5.18 8.97 4.81
C VAL A 257 5.77 9.74 3.62
N THR A 258 5.07 9.71 2.48
CA THR A 258 5.27 10.65 1.37
C THR A 258 3.93 11.27 1.00
N PRO A 259 3.91 12.42 0.30
CA PRO A 259 2.65 13.07 -0.08
C PRO A 259 1.74 12.16 -0.89
N LEU A 260 0.42 12.22 -0.63
CA LEU A 260 -0.59 11.59 -1.46
C LEU A 260 -0.58 12.25 -2.85
N GLY A 261 -0.47 11.45 -3.90
CA GLY A 261 -0.47 11.94 -5.28
C GLY A 261 -0.21 10.81 -6.27
N PRO A 262 -1.25 10.13 -6.80
CA PRO A 262 -1.06 9.01 -7.72
C PRO A 262 -0.24 9.36 -8.97
N LEU A 263 -0.39 10.57 -9.51
CA LEU A 263 0.40 11.02 -10.67
C LEU A 263 1.89 11.16 -10.32
N PHE A 264 2.21 11.68 -9.11
CA PHE A 264 3.59 11.72 -8.65
C PHE A 264 4.16 10.31 -8.40
N THR A 265 3.34 9.43 -7.84
CA THR A 265 3.72 8.02 -7.66
C THR A 265 4.02 7.33 -8.99
N ALA A 266 3.18 7.56 -10.00
CA ALA A 266 3.41 7.09 -11.35
C ALA A 266 4.69 7.69 -11.97
N TRP A 267 4.90 9.00 -11.80
CA TRP A 267 6.12 9.68 -12.23
C TRP A 267 7.39 9.06 -11.61
N CYS A 268 7.34 8.72 -10.33
CA CYS A 268 8.44 8.03 -9.66
C CYS A 268 8.76 6.67 -10.31
N ALA A 269 7.75 5.89 -10.64
CA ALA A 269 7.95 4.57 -11.27
C ALA A 269 8.43 4.69 -12.74
N ILE A 270 7.97 5.69 -13.47
CA ILE A 270 8.34 5.96 -14.87
C ILE A 270 9.80 6.45 -14.96
N ASN A 271 10.18 7.39 -14.10
CA ASN A 271 11.47 8.09 -14.21
C ASN A 271 12.55 7.53 -13.29
N ARG A 272 12.18 6.99 -12.12
CA ARG A 272 13.09 6.46 -11.08
C ARG A 272 14.19 7.44 -10.68
N LYS A 273 13.86 8.73 -10.66
CA LYS A 273 14.78 9.80 -10.25
C LYS A 273 14.77 9.97 -8.73
N THR A 274 15.95 10.19 -8.16
CA THR A 274 16.13 10.63 -6.77
C THR A 274 16.08 12.16 -6.68
N VAL A 275 16.05 12.72 -5.47
CA VAL A 275 16.13 14.18 -5.26
C VAL A 275 17.39 14.79 -5.89
N SER A 276 18.51 14.07 -5.91
CA SER A 276 19.74 14.57 -6.56
C SER A 276 19.69 14.47 -8.11
N GLY A 277 18.62 13.94 -8.68
CA GLY A 277 18.48 13.73 -10.13
C GLY A 277 19.11 12.44 -10.64
N ARG A 278 19.67 11.58 -9.78
CA ARG A 278 20.17 10.26 -10.15
C ARG A 278 19.03 9.39 -10.64
N THR A 279 19.19 8.70 -11.76
CA THR A 279 18.30 7.61 -12.14
C THR A 279 18.75 6.34 -11.44
N GLN A 280 17.85 5.76 -10.63
CA GLN A 280 18.15 4.59 -9.82
C GLN A 280 17.45 3.35 -10.37
N GLY A 281 18.18 2.51 -11.09
CA GLY A 281 17.67 1.30 -11.73
C GLY A 281 16.88 1.57 -13.01
N GLU A 282 17.57 2.07 -14.05
CA GLU A 282 17.01 2.35 -15.37
C GLU A 282 16.21 1.17 -15.94
N HIS A 283 16.68 -0.06 -15.67
CA HIS A 283 16.06 -1.30 -16.12
C HIS A 283 14.73 -1.65 -15.43
N GLU A 284 14.41 -0.97 -14.34
CA GLU A 284 13.15 -1.18 -13.61
C GLU A 284 12.09 -0.09 -13.92
N LYS A 285 12.36 0.80 -14.86
CA LYS A 285 11.37 1.77 -15.36
C LYS A 285 10.19 1.06 -16.01
N ILE A 286 9.02 1.64 -15.85
CA ILE A 286 7.80 1.21 -16.54
C ILE A 286 7.26 2.31 -17.44
N SER A 287 6.42 1.96 -18.40
CA SER A 287 5.78 2.93 -19.30
C SER A 287 4.70 3.73 -18.59
N VAL A 288 4.24 4.80 -19.25
CA VAL A 288 3.09 5.61 -18.78
C VAL A 288 1.84 4.75 -18.61
N ASP A 289 1.53 3.90 -19.60
CA ASP A 289 0.34 3.04 -19.57
C ASP A 289 0.41 2.02 -18.44
N GLU A 290 1.57 1.42 -18.21
CA GLU A 290 1.80 0.50 -17.10
C GLU A 290 1.68 1.19 -15.74
N ALA A 291 2.17 2.43 -15.63
CA ALA A 291 2.04 3.21 -14.40
C ALA A 291 0.59 3.64 -14.14
N LEU A 292 -0.15 4.06 -15.17
CA LEU A 292 -1.59 4.34 -15.09
C LEU A 292 -2.37 3.09 -14.67
N TYR A 293 -2.06 1.92 -15.23
CA TYR A 293 -2.64 0.66 -14.82
C TYR A 293 -2.36 0.39 -13.33
N ALA A 294 -1.12 0.58 -12.88
CA ALA A 294 -0.72 0.26 -11.51
C ALA A 294 -1.39 1.16 -10.45
N ILE A 295 -1.74 2.41 -10.78
CA ILE A 295 -2.49 3.32 -9.88
C ILE A 295 -4.02 3.21 -10.02
N THR A 296 -4.53 2.42 -10.96
CA THR A 296 -5.97 2.25 -11.22
C THR A 296 -6.41 0.79 -11.11
N LEU A 297 -6.47 0.06 -12.23
CA LEU A 297 -6.96 -1.31 -12.26
C LEU A 297 -6.04 -2.27 -11.47
N GLY A 298 -4.73 -2.10 -11.54
CA GLY A 298 -3.78 -2.86 -10.73
C GLY A 298 -4.02 -2.67 -9.23
N ALA A 299 -4.24 -1.42 -8.79
CA ALA A 299 -4.60 -1.13 -7.40
C ALA A 299 -5.94 -1.76 -6.99
N ALA A 300 -6.97 -1.66 -7.83
CA ALA A 300 -8.27 -2.29 -7.59
C ALA A 300 -8.15 -3.82 -7.50
N TYR A 301 -7.31 -4.43 -8.35
CA TYR A 301 -7.07 -5.87 -8.33
C TYR A 301 -6.49 -6.35 -7.01
N THR A 302 -5.54 -5.60 -6.42
CA THR A 302 -4.96 -5.96 -5.12
C THR A 302 -5.96 -5.89 -3.96
N LEU A 303 -7.16 -5.38 -4.19
CA LEU A 303 -8.23 -5.22 -3.20
C LEU A 303 -9.45 -6.11 -3.50
N HIS A 304 -9.42 -6.99 -4.50
CA HIS A 304 -10.60 -7.68 -5.02
C HIS A 304 -11.75 -6.72 -5.41
N MET A 305 -11.42 -5.58 -5.99
CA MET A 305 -12.39 -4.56 -6.41
C MET A 305 -12.32 -4.27 -7.92
N ASP A 306 -11.52 -5.00 -8.66
CA ASP A 306 -11.30 -4.85 -10.11
C ASP A 306 -12.54 -5.09 -10.97
N THR A 307 -13.54 -5.77 -10.45
CA THR A 307 -14.86 -5.92 -11.10
C THR A 307 -15.80 -4.73 -10.86
N GLU A 308 -15.47 -3.86 -9.90
CA GLU A 308 -16.31 -2.72 -9.52
C GLU A 308 -15.72 -1.36 -9.91
N ILE A 309 -14.38 -1.23 -9.84
CA ILE A 309 -13.63 0.02 -10.03
C ILE A 309 -12.31 -0.22 -10.78
N GLY A 310 -11.56 0.83 -11.03
CA GLY A 310 -10.19 0.79 -11.56
C GLY A 310 -10.09 0.87 -13.07
N SER A 311 -11.20 0.74 -13.81
CA SER A 311 -11.26 0.94 -15.26
C SER A 311 -12.61 1.49 -15.69
N ILE A 312 -12.66 2.08 -16.87
CA ILE A 312 -13.88 2.63 -17.46
C ILE A 312 -14.54 1.55 -18.32
N GLU A 313 -15.43 0.80 -17.71
CA GLU A 313 -16.15 -0.31 -18.33
C GLU A 313 -17.62 -0.30 -17.95
N VAL A 314 -18.49 -0.81 -18.84
CA VAL A 314 -19.92 -0.95 -18.57
C VAL A 314 -20.13 -1.89 -17.38
N GLY A 315 -20.91 -1.45 -16.41
CA GLY A 315 -21.21 -2.21 -15.17
C GLY A 315 -20.32 -1.83 -13.98
N LYS A 316 -19.21 -1.13 -14.19
CA LYS A 316 -18.39 -0.58 -13.10
C LYS A 316 -18.93 0.76 -12.60
N LYS A 317 -18.47 1.16 -11.43
CA LYS A 317 -18.83 2.44 -10.82
C LYS A 317 -18.27 3.60 -11.65
N ALA A 318 -19.05 4.67 -11.75
CA ALA A 318 -18.62 5.89 -12.40
C ALA A 318 -17.68 6.68 -11.47
N ASP A 319 -16.44 6.20 -11.35
CA ASP A 319 -15.37 6.77 -10.54
C ASP A 319 -14.23 7.22 -11.46
N PHE A 320 -13.97 8.51 -11.53
CA PHE A 320 -12.98 9.09 -12.46
C PHE A 320 -12.13 10.15 -11.77
N ALA A 321 -10.84 10.20 -12.09
CA ALA A 321 -10.04 11.42 -11.97
C ALA A 321 -10.19 12.23 -13.26
N VAL A 322 -10.49 13.52 -13.14
CA VAL A 322 -10.59 14.44 -14.27
C VAL A 322 -9.31 15.27 -14.30
N LEU A 323 -8.54 15.13 -15.37
CA LEU A 323 -7.24 15.78 -15.55
C LEU A 323 -7.33 16.89 -16.59
N GLU A 324 -6.52 17.95 -16.44
CA GLU A 324 -6.48 19.06 -17.41
C GLU A 324 -5.72 18.70 -18.69
N GLN A 325 -4.93 17.62 -18.67
CA GLN A 325 -4.15 17.15 -19.82
C GLN A 325 -4.25 15.62 -19.94
N ASP A 326 -4.12 15.12 -21.15
CA ASP A 326 -4.08 13.70 -21.45
C ASP A 326 -2.75 13.09 -20.95
N PRO A 327 -2.76 12.24 -19.91
CA PRO A 327 -1.54 11.70 -19.34
C PRO A 327 -0.80 10.76 -20.32
N THR A 328 -1.50 10.17 -21.30
CA THR A 328 -0.88 9.26 -22.27
C THR A 328 -0.04 10.00 -23.32
N LYS A 329 -0.20 11.32 -23.41
CA LYS A 329 0.57 12.18 -24.32
C LYS A 329 1.67 12.97 -23.62
N ALA A 330 1.70 12.94 -22.28
CA ALA A 330 2.72 13.63 -21.51
C ALA A 330 4.05 12.87 -21.59
N SER A 331 5.14 13.59 -21.71
CA SER A 331 6.47 13.01 -21.50
C SER A 331 6.65 12.59 -20.06
N GLY A 332 7.61 11.68 -19.80
CA GLY A 332 7.86 11.21 -18.44
C GLY A 332 8.11 12.33 -17.43
N ASP A 333 8.78 13.41 -17.83
CA ASP A 333 9.06 14.56 -16.95
C ASP A 333 7.83 15.46 -16.74
N GLU A 334 6.97 15.61 -17.73
CA GLU A 334 5.75 16.42 -17.65
C GLU A 334 4.63 15.77 -16.86
N PHE A 335 4.69 14.46 -16.67
CA PHE A 335 3.62 13.68 -16.06
C PHE A 335 3.23 14.20 -14.66
N ASN A 336 4.20 14.61 -13.86
CA ASN A 336 3.98 15.15 -12.52
C ASN A 336 3.40 16.58 -12.52
N ALA A 337 3.44 17.29 -13.66
CA ALA A 337 2.90 18.65 -13.79
C ALA A 337 1.41 18.67 -14.18
N ILE A 338 0.83 17.52 -14.53
CA ILE A 338 -0.57 17.39 -14.90
C ILE A 338 -1.45 17.74 -13.70
N LYS A 339 -2.34 18.71 -13.90
CA LYS A 339 -3.26 19.14 -12.85
C LYS A 339 -4.52 18.28 -12.82
N VAL A 340 -4.99 18.03 -11.61
CA VAL A 340 -6.29 17.41 -11.35
C VAL A 340 -7.34 18.52 -11.30
N TRP A 341 -8.31 18.48 -12.21
CA TRP A 341 -9.46 19.37 -12.19
C TRP A 341 -10.46 18.99 -11.09
N GLY A 342 -10.62 17.70 -10.84
CA GLY A 342 -11.52 17.16 -9.83
C GLY A 342 -11.69 15.65 -9.96
N THR A 343 -12.68 15.13 -9.25
CA THR A 343 -13.07 13.71 -9.33
C THR A 343 -14.55 13.55 -9.63
N VAL A 344 -14.90 12.38 -10.16
CA VAL A 344 -16.27 11.87 -10.19
C VAL A 344 -16.27 10.62 -9.32
N SER A 345 -17.15 10.55 -8.32
CA SER A 345 -17.27 9.41 -7.42
C SER A 345 -18.73 8.95 -7.37
N GLY A 346 -18.98 7.72 -7.80
CA GLY A 346 -20.33 7.18 -7.93
C GLY A 346 -21.24 8.03 -8.84
N GLY A 347 -20.68 8.62 -9.90
CA GLY A 347 -21.38 9.49 -10.84
C GLY A 347 -21.57 10.93 -10.37
N ARG A 348 -21.13 11.30 -9.17
CA ARG A 348 -21.19 12.68 -8.66
C ARG A 348 -19.87 13.41 -8.87
N VAL A 349 -19.94 14.63 -9.37
CA VAL A 349 -18.81 15.48 -9.68
C VAL A 349 -18.36 16.27 -8.45
N PHE A 350 -17.04 16.32 -8.25
CA PHE A 350 -16.37 17.06 -7.17
C PHE A 350 -15.20 17.87 -7.76
N PRO A 351 -15.42 19.13 -8.16
CA PRO A 351 -14.36 19.98 -8.66
C PRO A 351 -13.42 20.42 -7.53
N VAL A 352 -12.12 20.55 -7.81
CA VAL A 352 -11.14 21.10 -6.86
C VAL A 352 -11.48 22.56 -6.47
N ALA A 353 -12.07 23.32 -7.39
CA ALA A 353 -12.45 24.71 -7.15
C ALA A 353 -13.54 24.90 -6.09
N ASP A 354 -14.29 23.85 -5.76
CA ASP A 354 -15.40 23.89 -4.80
C ASP A 354 -14.99 23.44 -3.36
N LEU A 355 -13.66 23.22 -3.10
CA LEU A 355 -13.16 22.67 -1.84
C LEU A 355 -12.82 23.76 -0.80
#